data_f1700d359d630a711d39850734e15410
#
_entry.id   f1700d359d630a711d39850734e15410
#
_cell.length_a   1.000
_cell.length_b   1.000
_cell.length_c   1.000
_cell.angle_alpha   90.00
_cell.angle_beta   90.00
_cell.angle_gamma   90.00
#
_symmetry.space_group_name_H-M   'P 1'
#
loop_
_entity.id
_entity.type
_entity.pdbx_description
1 polymer ?
#
loop_
_entity_poly.entity_id
_entity_poly.type
_entity_poly.pdbx_seq_one_letter_code
_entity_poly.pdbx_strand_id
1 'polypeptide(L)'
;MSNCYSKDTCVFLKKEDLSLLDQNLYKEELSRNQLIELIKELKTNPFGRRHMISFWNWSNMNKKALVECAFETIWNIRKKNNEYYLDMCLIQRSGDMLTASGAGGINESQYAALLMMIAKVTHYKPGIFTHFVANEQIYDRHIDAAKEMLQRVDKSQNQNIKICITTEIDDFFQLTIDDFEIKNYKPQTPQLKLDLGI
;
A
#
# COMPACT_ATOMS: atom_id res chain seq x y z
N MET A 1 -15.78 7.12 8.90
CA MET A 1 -14.43 6.78 8.39
C MET A 1 -14.35 7.31 6.98
N SER A 2 -13.59 8.35 6.76
CA SER A 2 -13.52 9.00 5.45
C SER A 2 -12.56 8.22 4.56
N ASN A 3 -13.10 7.68 3.51
CA ASN A 3 -12.42 6.93 2.46
C ASN A 3 -11.56 7.82 1.55
N CYS A 4 -10.85 8.82 2.06
CA CYS A 4 -10.11 9.75 1.21
C CYS A 4 -8.94 9.08 0.47
N TYR A 5 -8.33 8.04 1.03
CA TYR A 5 -7.23 7.34 0.38
C TYR A 5 -7.66 6.16 -0.49
N SER A 6 -8.81 5.54 -0.20
CA SER A 6 -9.21 4.33 -0.91
C SER A 6 -9.69 4.58 -2.34
N LYS A 7 -10.27 5.76 -2.63
CA LYS A 7 -10.80 6.02 -3.98
C LYS A 7 -9.70 6.37 -4.99
N ASP A 8 -8.72 7.18 -4.61
CA ASP A 8 -7.69 7.63 -5.56
C ASP A 8 -6.60 6.59 -5.79
N THR A 9 -6.28 5.78 -4.78
CA THR A 9 -5.33 4.67 -4.94
C THR A 9 -5.97 3.48 -5.66
N CYS A 10 -7.28 3.24 -5.44
CA CYS A 10 -8.02 2.20 -6.16
C CYS A 10 -8.22 2.49 -7.65
N VAL A 11 -8.14 3.74 -8.09
CA VAL A 11 -8.22 4.09 -9.52
C VAL A 11 -7.12 3.39 -10.33
N PHE A 12 -5.93 3.21 -9.75
CA PHE A 12 -4.86 2.46 -10.40
C PHE A 12 -5.03 0.93 -10.33
N LEU A 13 -5.93 0.44 -9.47
CA LEU A 13 -6.13 -0.99 -9.23
C LEU A 13 -7.33 -1.59 -9.98
N LYS A 14 -8.24 -0.76 -10.50
CA LYS A 14 -9.42 -1.24 -11.25
C LYS A 14 -9.25 -1.02 -12.74
N LYS A 15 -9.36 -2.09 -13.51
CA LYS A 15 -9.32 -2.06 -14.98
C LYS A 15 -10.37 -1.11 -15.58
N GLU A 16 -11.51 -0.96 -14.91
CA GLU A 16 -12.65 -0.14 -15.33
C GLU A 16 -12.41 1.36 -15.13
N ASP A 17 -11.59 1.74 -14.14
CA ASP A 17 -11.29 3.14 -13.83
C ASP A 17 -10.27 3.77 -14.80
N LEU A 18 -9.62 2.96 -15.63
CA LEU A 18 -8.72 3.44 -16.70
C LEU A 18 -9.43 4.26 -17.78
N SER A 19 -10.76 4.16 -17.88
CA SER A 19 -11.56 4.94 -18.82
C SER A 19 -11.74 6.41 -18.42
N LEU A 20 -11.42 6.77 -17.16
CA LEU A 20 -11.55 8.13 -16.63
C LEU A 20 -10.26 8.95 -16.70
N LEU A 21 -9.16 8.33 -17.08
CA LEU A 21 -7.93 9.07 -17.38
C LEU A 21 -8.14 9.82 -18.68
N ASP A 22 -8.01 11.14 -18.62
CA ASP A 22 -8.28 12.07 -19.71
C ASP A 22 -7.67 11.62 -21.05
N GLN A 23 -8.51 11.15 -21.93
CA GLN A 23 -8.15 10.56 -23.24
C GLN A 23 -7.39 11.52 -24.16
N ASN A 24 -7.32 12.81 -23.81
CA ASN A 24 -6.83 13.85 -24.72
C ASN A 24 -5.36 14.24 -24.54
N LEU A 25 -4.73 13.94 -23.41
CA LEU A 25 -3.36 14.39 -23.15
C LEU A 25 -2.26 13.40 -23.55
N TYR A 26 -2.56 12.10 -23.72
CA TYR A 26 -1.54 11.09 -23.95
C TYR A 26 -2.06 9.87 -24.73
N LYS A 27 -2.55 10.06 -25.92
CA LYS A 27 -3.16 8.97 -26.72
C LYS A 27 -2.24 7.78 -27.02
N GLU A 28 -0.94 7.89 -26.91
CA GLU A 28 0.00 6.81 -27.20
C GLU A 28 0.76 6.27 -25.98
N GLU A 29 0.95 7.05 -24.92
CA GLU A 29 1.69 6.61 -23.72
C GLU A 29 0.79 6.16 -22.58
N LEU A 30 -0.45 6.59 -22.50
CA LEU A 30 -1.40 6.27 -21.42
C LEU A 30 -2.11 4.94 -21.57
N SER A 31 -1.89 4.21 -22.62
CA SER A 31 -2.38 2.83 -22.72
C SER A 31 -1.65 1.86 -21.78
N ARG A 32 -0.60 2.31 -21.07
CA ARG A 32 0.19 1.48 -20.15
C ARG A 32 -0.26 1.69 -18.73
N ASN A 33 -1.05 0.76 -18.22
CA ASN A 33 -1.25 0.62 -16.78
C ASN A 33 0.08 0.21 -16.15
N GLN A 34 0.67 1.07 -15.31
CA GLN A 34 1.95 0.82 -14.66
C GLN A 34 1.97 -0.51 -13.88
N LEU A 35 0.83 -0.91 -13.31
CA LEU A 35 0.70 -2.16 -12.58
C LEU A 35 0.76 -3.38 -13.51
N ILE A 36 0.08 -3.32 -14.66
CA ILE A 36 0.14 -4.40 -15.66
C ILE A 36 1.57 -4.57 -16.18
N GLU A 37 2.23 -3.46 -16.50
CA GLU A 37 3.62 -3.50 -16.97
C GLU A 37 4.57 -4.00 -15.88
N LEU A 38 4.39 -3.59 -14.61
CA LEU A 38 5.16 -4.08 -13.50
C LEU A 38 5.01 -5.60 -13.35
N ILE A 39 3.79 -6.13 -13.34
CA ILE A 39 3.54 -7.58 -13.22
C ILE A 39 4.19 -8.34 -14.38
N LYS A 40 4.07 -7.83 -15.59
CA LYS A 40 4.69 -8.41 -16.78
C LYS A 40 6.22 -8.40 -16.68
N GLU A 41 6.82 -7.25 -16.34
CA GLU A 41 8.28 -7.12 -16.18
C GLU A 41 8.82 -8.04 -15.06
N LEU A 42 8.13 -8.13 -13.94
CA LEU A 42 8.51 -9.06 -12.86
C LEU A 42 8.53 -10.53 -13.33
N LYS A 43 7.60 -10.91 -14.21
CA LYS A 43 7.56 -12.29 -14.78
C LYS A 43 8.62 -12.52 -15.87
N THR A 44 8.91 -11.54 -16.72
CA THR A 44 9.76 -11.71 -17.90
C THR A 44 11.21 -11.29 -17.71
N ASN A 45 11.44 -10.32 -16.81
CA ASN A 45 12.76 -9.77 -16.50
C ASN A 45 12.91 -9.54 -14.98
N PRO A 46 12.87 -10.59 -14.16
CA PRO A 46 12.77 -10.51 -12.69
C PRO A 46 13.90 -9.71 -12.02
N PHE A 47 15.08 -9.67 -12.63
CA PHE A 47 16.23 -8.92 -12.11
C PHE A 47 16.43 -7.57 -12.79
N GLY A 48 15.40 -7.07 -13.47
CA GLY A 48 15.36 -5.73 -14.02
C GLY A 48 15.53 -4.66 -12.94
N ARG A 49 15.97 -3.48 -13.33
CA ARG A 49 16.23 -2.35 -12.41
C ARG A 49 15.26 -1.20 -12.60
N ARG A 50 14.09 -1.47 -13.20
CA ARG A 50 13.07 -0.47 -13.53
C ARG A 50 11.68 -0.85 -13.01
N HIS A 51 11.63 -1.76 -12.04
CA HIS A 51 10.39 -2.21 -11.44
C HIS A 51 9.93 -1.13 -10.44
N MET A 52 9.09 -0.22 -10.90
CA MET A 52 8.55 0.85 -10.07
C MET A 52 7.15 1.27 -10.54
N ILE A 53 6.38 1.82 -9.61
CA ILE A 53 5.12 2.52 -9.88
C ILE A 53 5.22 3.90 -9.26
N SER A 54 4.94 4.96 -10.04
CA SER A 54 4.80 6.31 -9.54
C SER A 54 3.34 6.74 -9.58
N PHE A 55 2.81 7.13 -8.43
CA PHE A 55 1.46 7.66 -8.28
C PHE A 55 1.43 9.19 -8.39
N TRP A 56 2.61 9.83 -8.40
CA TRP A 56 2.72 11.27 -8.47
C TRP A 56 2.32 11.81 -9.84
N ASN A 57 1.32 12.68 -9.87
CA ASN A 57 0.81 13.26 -11.12
C ASN A 57 0.74 14.78 -11.05
N TRP A 58 1.72 15.44 -11.62
CA TRP A 58 1.82 16.91 -11.68
C TRP A 58 0.61 17.57 -12.35
N SER A 59 0.03 16.95 -13.36
CA SER A 59 -1.08 17.51 -14.12
C SER A 59 -2.37 17.65 -13.31
N ASN A 60 -2.47 16.93 -12.21
CA ASN A 60 -3.65 16.90 -11.34
C ASN A 60 -3.48 17.62 -10.00
N MET A 61 -2.31 18.18 -9.72
CA MET A 61 -1.99 18.82 -8.44
C MET A 61 -3.02 19.87 -8.01
N ASN A 62 -3.46 20.72 -8.96
CA ASN A 62 -4.42 21.79 -8.66
C ASN A 62 -5.89 21.34 -8.68
N LYS A 63 -6.15 20.07 -9.03
CA LYS A 63 -7.50 19.51 -9.15
C LYS A 63 -7.87 18.61 -7.97
N LYS A 64 -6.91 18.29 -7.10
CA LYS A 64 -7.07 17.38 -5.97
C LYS A 64 -7.17 18.16 -4.66
N ALA A 65 -8.12 17.78 -3.83
CA ALA A 65 -8.21 18.29 -2.47
C ALA A 65 -7.04 17.80 -1.59
N LEU A 66 -6.54 16.58 -1.88
CA LEU A 66 -5.41 15.96 -1.19
C LEU A 66 -4.48 15.31 -2.21
N VAL A 67 -3.20 15.69 -2.15
CA VAL A 67 -2.14 15.14 -3.02
C VAL A 67 -1.56 13.89 -2.38
N GLU A 68 -1.15 12.93 -3.21
CA GLU A 68 -0.59 11.66 -2.77
C GLU A 68 0.53 11.86 -1.74
N CYS A 69 0.40 11.23 -0.57
CA CYS A 69 1.47 11.17 0.43
C CYS A 69 2.42 10.01 0.13
N ALA A 70 1.88 8.82 -0.04
CA ALA A 70 2.59 7.67 -0.57
C ALA A 70 2.58 7.78 -2.10
N PHE A 71 3.73 8.02 -2.72
CA PHE A 71 3.76 8.44 -4.13
C PHE A 71 4.59 7.54 -5.03
N GLU A 72 5.38 6.62 -4.48
CA GLU A 72 6.23 5.75 -5.28
C GLU A 72 6.46 4.40 -4.62
N THR A 73 6.47 3.34 -5.42
CA THR A 73 6.90 2.02 -5.01
C THR A 73 8.01 1.50 -5.90
N ILE A 74 9.04 0.89 -5.30
CA ILE A 74 10.17 0.28 -5.98
C ILE A 74 10.21 -1.20 -5.60
N TRP A 75 10.39 -2.07 -6.60
CA TRP A 75 10.27 -3.51 -6.45
C TRP A 75 11.54 -4.24 -6.86
N ASN A 76 11.90 -5.28 -6.11
CA ASN A 76 13.09 -6.07 -6.38
C ASN A 76 12.82 -7.56 -6.11
N ILE A 77 13.45 -8.42 -6.91
CA ILE A 77 13.45 -9.86 -6.66
C ILE A 77 14.76 -10.22 -5.94
N ARG A 78 14.61 -10.91 -4.81
CA ARG A 78 15.72 -11.42 -4.02
C ARG A 78 15.68 -12.94 -3.95
N LYS A 79 16.81 -13.58 -4.26
CA LYS A 79 17.00 -15.03 -4.11
C LYS A 79 17.56 -15.36 -2.72
N LYS A 80 16.90 -16.27 -2.00
CA LYS A 80 17.38 -16.82 -0.72
C LYS A 80 17.01 -18.30 -0.63
N ASN A 81 17.98 -19.16 -0.31
CA ASN A 81 17.76 -20.63 -0.16
C ASN A 81 17.00 -21.28 -1.33
N ASN A 82 17.39 -20.93 -2.55
CA ASN A 82 16.77 -21.41 -3.79
C ASN A 82 15.32 -20.94 -4.03
N GLU A 83 14.81 -20.02 -3.23
CA GLU A 83 13.49 -19.41 -3.36
C GLU A 83 13.60 -17.95 -3.77
N TYR A 84 12.57 -17.45 -4.46
CA TYR A 84 12.51 -16.06 -4.91
C TYR A 84 11.48 -15.29 -4.09
N TYR A 85 11.89 -14.14 -3.60
CA TYR A 85 11.09 -13.23 -2.79
C TYR A 85 10.93 -11.90 -3.52
N LEU A 86 9.71 -11.37 -3.53
CA LEU A 86 9.42 -10.03 -4.01
C LEU A 86 9.52 -9.06 -2.84
N ASP A 87 10.48 -8.16 -2.88
CA ASP A 87 10.66 -7.08 -1.91
C ASP A 87 10.09 -5.78 -2.49
N MET A 88 9.53 -4.92 -1.64
CA MET A 88 8.97 -3.62 -2.03
C MET A 88 9.44 -2.52 -1.08
N CYS A 89 9.83 -1.38 -1.65
CA CYS A 89 10.03 -0.13 -0.93
C CYS A 89 8.92 0.85 -1.28
N LEU A 90 8.23 1.38 -0.27
CA LEU A 90 7.26 2.47 -0.39
C LEU A 90 7.93 3.77 0.00
N ILE A 91 7.77 4.80 -0.83
CA ILE A 91 8.25 6.15 -0.55
C ILE A 91 7.05 7.07 -0.33
N GLN A 92 7.01 7.68 0.86
CA GLN A 92 5.96 8.57 1.30
C GLN A 92 6.57 9.92 1.72
N ARG A 93 6.03 11.03 1.19
CA ARG A 93 6.55 12.37 1.49
C ARG A 93 6.15 12.89 2.86
N SER A 94 4.97 12.47 3.37
CA SER A 94 4.42 12.90 4.65
C SER A 94 3.47 11.86 5.19
N GLY A 95 3.44 11.68 6.51
CA GLY A 95 2.56 10.74 7.20
C GLY A 95 1.92 11.35 8.43
N ASP A 96 0.68 10.94 8.73
CA ASP A 96 0.05 11.09 10.04
C ASP A 96 0.25 9.78 10.79
N MET A 97 1.15 9.79 11.75
CA MET A 97 1.58 8.61 12.49
C MET A 97 0.44 7.85 13.14
N LEU A 98 -0.61 8.53 13.59
CA LEU A 98 -1.68 7.88 14.35
C LEU A 98 -2.82 7.37 13.47
N THR A 99 -3.04 7.97 12.29
CA THR A 99 -4.19 7.61 11.44
C THR A 99 -3.79 6.90 10.15
N ALA A 100 -2.66 7.25 9.55
CA ALA A 100 -2.32 6.80 8.21
C ALA A 100 -1.05 5.96 8.14
N SER A 101 0.03 6.38 8.80
CA SER A 101 1.32 5.70 8.80
C SER A 101 1.76 5.36 10.22
N GLY A 102 2.82 4.62 10.38
CA GLY A 102 3.33 4.22 11.70
C GLY A 102 2.30 3.46 12.53
N ALA A 103 1.97 3.98 13.71
CA ALA A 103 1.05 3.32 14.64
C ALA A 103 -0.39 3.21 14.11
N GLY A 104 -0.83 4.07 13.19
CA GLY A 104 -2.13 4.00 12.51
C GLY A 104 -2.23 2.82 11.54
N GLY A 105 -1.12 2.49 10.88
CA GLY A 105 -0.95 1.28 10.08
C GLY A 105 -1.82 1.14 8.84
N ILE A 106 -2.54 2.17 8.42
CA ILE A 106 -3.42 2.10 7.24
C ILE A 106 -2.60 1.95 5.98
N ASN A 107 -1.57 2.80 5.79
CA ASN A 107 -0.71 2.74 4.62
C ASN A 107 0.10 1.45 4.61
N GLU A 108 0.67 1.04 5.74
CA GLU A 108 1.43 -0.20 5.87
C GLU A 108 0.58 -1.41 5.50
N SER A 109 -0.65 -1.49 6.02
CA SER A 109 -1.57 -2.59 5.73
C SER A 109 -1.97 -2.63 4.25
N GLN A 110 -2.26 -1.47 3.65
CA GLN A 110 -2.63 -1.33 2.24
C GLN A 110 -1.50 -1.79 1.32
N TYR A 111 -0.27 -1.30 1.55
CA TYR A 111 0.86 -1.62 0.69
C TYR A 111 1.43 -3.01 0.96
N ALA A 112 1.33 -3.53 2.19
CA ALA A 112 1.63 -4.93 2.46
C ALA A 112 0.67 -5.87 1.71
N ALA A 113 -0.63 -5.55 1.67
CA ALA A 113 -1.59 -6.29 0.86
C ALA A 113 -1.23 -6.23 -0.63
N LEU A 114 -0.86 -5.05 -1.16
CA LEU A 114 -0.41 -4.89 -2.54
C LEU A 114 0.81 -5.77 -2.84
N LEU A 115 1.81 -5.79 -1.95
CA LEU A 115 2.97 -6.67 -2.07
C LEU A 115 2.56 -8.13 -2.15
N MET A 116 1.65 -8.58 -1.27
CA MET A 116 1.17 -9.96 -1.24
C MET A 116 0.41 -10.33 -2.52
N MET A 117 -0.45 -9.44 -3.03
CA MET A 117 -1.20 -9.66 -4.26
C MET A 117 -0.26 -9.80 -5.46
N ILE A 118 0.70 -8.88 -5.63
CA ILE A 118 1.66 -8.93 -6.74
C ILE A 118 2.56 -10.17 -6.62
N ALA A 119 3.04 -10.47 -5.42
CA ALA A 119 3.85 -11.68 -5.19
C ALA A 119 3.09 -12.94 -5.59
N LYS A 120 1.80 -13.05 -5.22
CA LYS A 120 0.94 -14.18 -5.59
C LYS A 120 0.84 -14.34 -7.11
N VAL A 121 0.40 -13.30 -7.82
CA VAL A 121 0.17 -13.39 -9.28
C VAL A 121 1.46 -13.45 -10.11
N THR A 122 2.61 -13.18 -9.50
CA THR A 122 3.94 -13.33 -10.13
C THR A 122 4.65 -14.61 -9.68
N HIS A 123 4.03 -15.42 -8.81
CA HIS A 123 4.55 -16.67 -8.26
C HIS A 123 5.83 -16.51 -7.42
N TYR A 124 6.03 -15.34 -6.80
CA TYR A 124 7.08 -15.10 -5.81
C TYR A 124 6.54 -15.22 -4.39
N LYS A 125 7.41 -15.46 -3.44
CA LYS A 125 7.05 -15.32 -2.02
C LYS A 125 7.04 -13.84 -1.66
N PRO A 126 6.08 -13.36 -0.85
CA PRO A 126 6.17 -12.03 -0.27
C PRO A 126 7.47 -11.89 0.53
N GLY A 127 8.22 -10.84 0.24
CA GLY A 127 9.52 -10.57 0.84
C GLY A 127 9.48 -9.46 1.87
N ILE A 128 10.43 -8.54 1.79
CA ILE A 128 10.56 -7.42 2.72
C ILE A 128 9.75 -6.25 2.20
N PHE A 129 8.88 -5.71 3.06
CA PHE A 129 8.25 -4.42 2.88
C PHE A 129 9.04 -3.36 3.65
N THR A 130 9.58 -2.39 2.94
CA THR A 130 10.27 -1.23 3.52
C THR A 130 9.44 0.01 3.27
N HIS A 131 9.12 0.76 4.32
CA HIS A 131 8.39 2.01 4.23
C HIS A 131 9.30 3.16 4.65
N PHE A 132 9.51 4.11 3.74
CA PHE A 132 10.24 5.34 3.99
C PHE A 132 9.26 6.51 4.03
N VAL A 133 9.21 7.19 5.17
CA VAL A 133 8.40 8.41 5.36
C VAL A 133 9.34 9.58 5.62
N ALA A 134 9.30 10.59 4.72
CA ALA A 134 10.21 11.73 4.82
C ALA A 134 9.83 12.69 5.96
N ASN A 135 8.54 12.86 6.21
CA ASN A 135 8.01 13.77 7.20
C ASN A 135 6.84 13.12 7.96
N GLU A 136 7.17 12.47 9.06
CA GLU A 136 6.18 11.84 9.94
C GLU A 136 5.72 12.83 11.00
N GLN A 137 4.41 12.96 11.21
CA GLN A 137 3.83 13.97 12.07
C GLN A 137 2.80 13.38 13.03
N ILE A 138 2.65 14.02 14.20
CA ILE A 138 1.54 13.84 15.12
C ILE A 138 0.84 15.21 15.25
N TYR A 139 -0.45 15.26 14.96
CA TYR A 139 -1.22 16.48 15.14
C TYR A 139 -1.37 16.82 16.63
N ASP A 140 -1.33 18.12 17.00
CA ASP A 140 -1.42 18.57 18.38
C ASP A 140 -2.65 18.00 19.10
N ARG A 141 -3.80 17.92 18.43
CA ARG A 141 -5.03 17.32 18.96
C ARG A 141 -4.96 15.81 19.18
N HIS A 142 -3.96 15.13 18.63
CA HIS A 142 -3.76 13.68 18.77
C HIS A 142 -2.71 13.32 19.83
N ILE A 143 -2.07 14.29 20.49
CA ILE A 143 -0.99 14.04 21.46
C ILE A 143 -1.45 13.15 22.62
N ASP A 144 -2.66 13.37 23.14
CA ASP A 144 -3.16 12.57 24.26
C ASP A 144 -3.48 11.14 23.82
N ALA A 145 -4.02 10.96 22.61
CA ALA A 145 -4.21 9.64 22.02
C ALA A 145 -2.87 8.92 21.76
N ALA A 146 -1.83 9.65 21.33
CA ALA A 146 -0.49 9.11 21.19
C ALA A 146 0.09 8.60 22.50
N LYS A 147 -0.06 9.38 23.59
CA LYS A 147 0.35 8.97 24.93
C LYS A 147 -0.40 7.71 25.40
N GLU A 148 -1.70 7.64 25.13
CA GLU A 148 -2.51 6.45 25.45
C GLU A 148 -2.05 5.23 24.67
N MET A 149 -1.75 5.38 23.36
CA MET A 149 -1.21 4.28 22.54
C MET A 149 0.11 3.75 23.13
N LEU A 150 1.02 4.63 23.54
CA LEU A 150 2.28 4.23 24.17
C LEU A 150 2.05 3.43 25.46
N GLN A 151 1.05 3.81 26.26
CA GLN A 151 0.70 3.07 27.49
C GLN A 151 0.11 1.68 27.19
N ARG A 152 -0.44 1.48 25.98
CA ARG A 152 -1.01 0.21 25.55
C ARG A 152 0.05 -0.78 25.03
N VAL A 153 1.24 -0.30 24.62
CA VAL A 153 2.30 -1.13 24.03
C VAL A 153 2.70 -2.26 24.98
N ASP A 154 2.89 -1.99 26.27
CA ASP A 154 3.29 -2.98 27.26
C ASP A 154 2.20 -4.05 27.54
N LYS A 155 0.96 -3.75 27.13
CA LYS A 155 -0.18 -4.66 27.26
C LYS A 155 -0.42 -5.48 25.98
N SER A 156 0.29 -5.18 24.91
CA SER A 156 0.21 -5.93 23.66
C SER A 156 0.87 -7.29 23.88
N GLN A 157 0.08 -8.33 24.00
CA GLN A 157 0.59 -9.68 23.90
C GLN A 157 1.19 -9.85 22.50
N ASN A 158 2.31 -10.56 22.44
CA ASN A 158 2.97 -10.88 21.17
C ASN A 158 2.03 -11.79 20.35
N GLN A 159 1.12 -11.17 19.62
CA GLN A 159 0.16 -11.85 18.77
C GLN A 159 0.92 -12.28 17.53
N ASN A 160 1.06 -13.56 17.30
CA ASN A 160 1.60 -14.08 16.04
C ASN A 160 0.55 -13.87 14.93
N ILE A 161 0.34 -12.59 14.58
CA ILE A 161 -0.62 -12.18 13.56
C ILE A 161 -0.10 -12.64 12.20
N LYS A 162 -0.97 -13.27 11.44
CA LYS A 162 -0.67 -13.70 10.07
C LYS A 162 -1.76 -13.20 9.13
N ILE A 163 -1.35 -12.71 7.99
CA ILE A 163 -2.22 -12.36 6.86
C ILE A 163 -1.90 -13.35 5.74
N CYS A 164 -2.92 -13.94 5.15
CA CYS A 164 -2.80 -14.90 4.06
C CYS A 164 -3.77 -14.55 2.94
N ILE A 165 -3.40 -14.82 1.70
CA ILE A 165 -4.33 -14.88 0.57
C ILE A 165 -4.70 -16.35 0.38
N THR A 166 -5.99 -16.68 0.45
CA THR A 166 -6.50 -18.06 0.52
C THR A 166 -7.09 -18.58 -0.79
N THR A 167 -7.22 -17.73 -1.80
CA THR A 167 -7.80 -18.09 -3.10
C THR A 167 -6.76 -18.65 -4.07
N GLU A 168 -7.24 -19.43 -5.07
CA GLU A 168 -6.42 -19.88 -6.21
C GLU A 168 -6.45 -18.90 -7.39
N ILE A 169 -7.14 -17.77 -7.27
CA ILE A 169 -7.16 -16.71 -8.30
C ILE A 169 -5.74 -16.22 -8.58
N ASP A 170 -5.36 -16.16 -9.85
CA ASP A 170 -4.03 -15.78 -10.36
C ASP A 170 -4.06 -14.52 -11.24
N ASP A 171 -5.21 -13.85 -11.29
CA ASP A 171 -5.39 -12.54 -11.93
C ASP A 171 -5.51 -11.46 -10.84
N PHE A 172 -4.59 -10.50 -10.86
CA PHE A 172 -4.55 -9.41 -9.89
C PHE A 172 -5.89 -8.67 -9.78
N PHE A 173 -6.56 -8.43 -10.91
CA PHE A 173 -7.80 -7.65 -10.95
C PHE A 173 -9.06 -8.42 -10.52
N GLN A 174 -8.93 -9.72 -10.29
CA GLN A 174 -10.00 -10.55 -9.74
C GLN A 174 -9.88 -10.75 -8.22
N LEU A 175 -8.71 -10.41 -7.64
CA LEU A 175 -8.52 -10.49 -6.20
C LEU A 175 -9.38 -9.44 -5.48
N THR A 176 -10.01 -9.85 -4.38
CA THR A 176 -10.90 -9.04 -3.56
C THR A 176 -10.49 -9.07 -2.09
N ILE A 177 -11.14 -8.29 -1.25
CA ILE A 177 -10.90 -8.32 0.20
C ILE A 177 -11.29 -9.69 0.82
N ASP A 178 -12.23 -10.40 0.24
CA ASP A 178 -12.70 -11.69 0.72
C ASP A 178 -11.68 -12.81 0.51
N ASP A 179 -10.65 -12.57 -0.32
CA ASP A 179 -9.55 -13.51 -0.53
C ASP A 179 -8.47 -13.42 0.57
N PHE A 180 -8.58 -12.46 1.48
CA PHE A 180 -7.64 -12.29 2.59
C PHE A 180 -8.19 -12.88 3.89
N GLU A 181 -7.33 -13.58 4.62
CA GLU A 181 -7.60 -14.08 5.96
C GLU A 181 -6.58 -13.50 6.94
N ILE A 182 -7.07 -12.91 8.04
CA ILE A 182 -6.22 -12.43 9.15
C ILE A 182 -6.38 -13.38 10.33
N LYS A 183 -5.28 -14.00 10.75
CA LYS A 183 -5.25 -14.95 11.90
C LYS A 183 -4.64 -14.30 13.12
N ASN A 184 -5.14 -14.66 14.28
CA ASN A 184 -4.61 -14.27 15.61
C ASN A 184 -4.61 -12.75 15.85
N TYR A 185 -5.46 -11.98 15.16
CA TYR A 185 -5.58 -10.55 15.40
C TYR A 185 -6.62 -10.28 16.49
N LYS A 186 -6.19 -9.63 17.56
CA LYS A 186 -7.07 -9.16 18.64
C LYS A 186 -6.78 -7.69 18.91
N PRO A 187 -7.60 -6.78 18.41
CA PRO A 187 -7.40 -5.35 18.64
C PRO A 187 -7.57 -5.01 20.11
N GLN A 188 -6.80 -4.05 20.58
CA GLN A 188 -6.99 -3.51 21.93
C GLN A 188 -8.20 -2.58 21.97
N THR A 189 -8.92 -2.60 23.06
CA THR A 189 -10.12 -1.79 23.28
C THR A 189 -9.95 -0.84 24.47
N PRO A 190 -10.67 0.30 24.48
CA PRO A 190 -11.55 0.81 23.42
C PRO A 190 -10.77 1.33 22.21
N GLN A 191 -11.43 1.37 21.03
CA GLN A 191 -10.86 2.01 19.85
C GLN A 191 -10.64 3.50 20.10
N LEU A 192 -9.47 4.01 19.78
CA LEU A 192 -9.20 5.45 19.82
C LEU A 192 -9.93 6.14 18.66
N LYS A 193 -10.60 7.25 18.98
CA LYS A 193 -11.25 8.09 17.98
C LYS A 193 -10.31 9.24 17.67
N LEU A 194 -9.94 9.38 16.41
CA LEU A 194 -9.04 10.39 15.91
C LEU A 194 -9.75 11.17 14.82
N ASP A 195 -9.85 12.48 15.00
CA ASP A 195 -10.42 13.35 13.98
C ASP A 195 -9.42 13.55 12.85
N LEU A 196 -9.96 13.68 11.62
CA LEU A 196 -9.09 13.90 10.46
C LEU A 196 -8.31 15.18 10.63
N GLY A 197 -6.99 15.11 10.51
CA GLY A 197 -6.10 16.26 10.48
C GLY A 197 -6.09 16.90 9.08
N ILE A 198 -6.64 18.11 8.96
CA ILE A 198 -6.54 18.96 7.76
C ILE A 198 -5.97 20.30 8.19
#